data_6b0fa8c40857f94478a2b8638d13b2f1
#
_entry.id   6b0fa8c40857f94478a2b8638d13b2f1
#
_cell.length_a   1.000
_cell.length_b   1.000
_cell.length_c   1.000
_cell.angle_alpha   90.00
_cell.angle_beta   90.00
_cell.angle_gamma   90.00
#
_symmetry.space_group_name_H-M   'P 1'
#
loop_
_entity.id
_entity.type
_entity.pdbx_description
1 polymer ?
#
loop_
_entity_poly.entity_id
_entity_poly.type
_entity_poly.pdbx_seq_one_letter_code
_entity_poly.pdbx_strand_id
1 'polypeptide(L)'
;MDFGKRISIEAVEEGNEFMPKFDDRGLIPVITMEESSNLVLMHGYLNKEALKLSIETKQAHYWSRSREQLWKKGETSGLYQNIKEILVDDDQDCVIFKVEVEGSGASCHVGYKSCFYRSVENFKDLEFVEEEKLFDPEGVYAGQENPTKL
;
A
#
# COMPACT_ATOMS: atom_id res chain seq x y z
N MET A 1 -2.54 20.51 8.88
CA MET A 1 -1.08 20.40 8.93
C MET A 1 -0.57 20.09 7.53
N ASP A 2 0.55 20.65 7.14
CA ASP A 2 1.12 20.45 5.82
C ASP A 2 2.51 19.83 5.90
N PHE A 3 2.97 19.23 4.81
CA PHE A 3 4.32 18.65 4.73
C PHE A 3 5.36 19.76 4.57
N GLY A 4 6.61 19.44 4.92
CA GLY A 4 7.71 20.37 4.79
C GLY A 4 8.01 20.74 3.33
N LYS A 5 8.67 21.87 3.14
CA LYS A 5 9.08 22.35 1.82
C LYS A 5 10.44 21.78 1.46
N ARG A 6 10.57 21.29 0.24
CA ARG A 6 11.80 20.73 -0.32
C ARG A 6 12.74 21.87 -0.74
N ILE A 7 13.52 22.37 0.21
CA ILE A 7 14.33 23.58 0.02
C ILE A 7 15.76 23.33 -0.46
N SER A 8 16.31 22.15 -0.17
CA SER A 8 17.66 21.78 -0.58
C SER A 8 17.81 20.26 -0.59
N ILE A 9 18.79 19.76 -1.32
CA ILE A 9 19.12 18.33 -1.35
C ILE A 9 19.52 17.86 0.04
N GLU A 10 20.39 18.60 0.72
CA GLU A 10 20.82 18.27 2.07
C GLU A 10 19.66 18.18 3.05
N ALA A 11 18.72 19.12 3.01
CA ALA A 11 17.55 19.09 3.87
C ALA A 11 16.67 17.86 3.61
N VAL A 12 16.54 17.45 2.35
CA VAL A 12 15.77 16.28 1.95
C VAL A 12 16.45 14.98 2.38
N GLU A 13 17.73 14.84 2.10
CA GLU A 13 18.45 13.57 2.30
C GLU A 13 18.95 13.36 3.74
N GLU A 14 19.28 14.42 4.44
CA GLU A 14 19.93 14.33 5.76
C GLU A 14 19.18 15.07 6.87
N GLY A 15 18.09 15.75 6.55
CA GLY A 15 17.29 16.48 7.53
C GLY A 15 16.29 15.58 8.26
N ASN A 16 15.55 16.19 9.18
CA ASN A 16 14.56 15.50 10.03
C ASN A 16 13.11 15.83 9.66
N GLU A 17 12.91 16.63 8.64
CA GLU A 17 11.57 17.06 8.25
C GLU A 17 11.02 16.18 7.14
N PHE A 18 9.76 15.77 7.27
CA PHE A 18 9.10 15.00 6.23
C PHE A 18 8.67 15.92 5.09
N MET A 19 9.30 15.74 3.93
CA MET A 19 9.10 16.55 2.72
C MET A 19 8.81 15.64 1.53
N PRO A 20 7.67 14.91 1.53
CA PRO A 20 7.40 13.94 0.48
C PRO A 20 7.32 14.60 -0.90
N LYS A 21 7.90 13.93 -1.88
CA LYS A 21 7.84 14.34 -3.27
C LYS A 21 6.71 13.59 -3.98
N PHE A 22 5.71 14.34 -4.39
CA PHE A 22 4.65 13.80 -5.26
C PHE A 22 5.06 14.00 -6.72
N ASP A 23 4.69 13.06 -7.57
CA ASP A 23 4.95 13.15 -9.00
C ASP A 23 4.07 14.22 -9.67
N ASP A 24 4.16 14.35 -11.00
CA ASP A 24 3.38 15.34 -11.76
C ASP A 24 1.86 15.08 -11.77
N ARG A 25 1.44 13.89 -11.32
CA ARG A 25 0.03 13.54 -11.11
C ARG A 25 -0.40 13.73 -9.66
N GLY A 26 0.48 14.21 -8.80
CA GLY A 26 0.22 14.39 -7.37
C GLY A 26 0.26 13.10 -6.57
N LEU A 27 0.99 12.08 -7.03
CA LEU A 27 1.04 10.75 -6.42
C LEU A 27 2.44 10.41 -5.90
N ILE A 28 2.49 9.63 -4.84
CA ILE A 28 3.72 9.01 -4.32
C ILE A 28 3.47 7.50 -4.18
N PRO A 29 4.39 6.66 -4.65
CA PRO A 29 4.24 5.22 -4.49
C PRO A 29 4.40 4.79 -3.03
N VAL A 30 3.70 3.73 -2.66
CA VAL A 30 3.78 3.11 -1.35
C VAL A 30 3.93 1.62 -1.48
N ILE A 31 4.84 1.06 -0.67
CA ILE A 31 5.00 -0.38 -0.48
C ILE A 31 4.45 -0.68 0.90
N THR A 32 3.56 -1.67 1.00
CA THR A 32 2.99 -2.08 2.28
C THR A 32 3.56 -3.42 2.69
N MET A 33 4.11 -3.49 3.89
CA MET A 33 4.75 -4.68 4.44
C MET A 33 4.08 -5.08 5.76
N GLU A 34 4.06 -6.38 6.03
CA GLU A 34 3.69 -6.87 7.35
C GLU A 34 4.82 -6.56 8.35
N GLU A 35 4.49 -5.84 9.42
CA GLU A 35 5.48 -5.40 10.40
C GLU A 35 6.17 -6.57 11.09
N SER A 36 5.43 -7.63 11.43
CA SER A 36 5.97 -8.77 12.17
C SER A 36 6.94 -9.66 11.38
N SER A 37 6.81 -9.71 10.05
CA SER A 37 7.59 -10.62 9.21
C SER A 37 8.46 -9.93 8.16
N ASN A 38 8.20 -8.64 7.90
CA ASN A 38 8.74 -7.88 6.77
C ASN A 38 8.32 -8.45 5.40
N LEU A 39 7.26 -9.25 5.35
CA LEU A 39 6.69 -9.72 4.09
C LEU A 39 6.07 -8.55 3.34
N VAL A 40 6.44 -8.38 2.08
CA VAL A 40 5.80 -7.37 1.23
C VAL A 40 4.39 -7.85 0.91
N LEU A 41 3.39 -7.03 1.24
CA LEU A 41 1.98 -7.37 1.07
C LEU A 41 1.39 -6.83 -0.22
N MET A 42 1.67 -5.59 -0.53
CA MET A 42 1.13 -4.91 -1.71
C MET A 42 1.92 -3.66 -2.04
N HIS A 43 1.64 -3.11 -3.20
CA HIS A 43 2.11 -1.81 -3.64
C HIS A 43 0.90 -0.97 -4.05
N GLY A 44 0.98 0.32 -3.87
CA GLY A 44 -0.08 1.24 -4.26
C GLY A 44 0.42 2.66 -4.44
N TYR A 45 -0.51 3.58 -4.50
CA TYR A 45 -0.23 5.01 -4.63
C TYR A 45 -1.01 5.81 -3.61
N LEU A 46 -0.44 6.93 -3.21
CA LEU A 46 -1.07 7.88 -2.30
C LEU A 46 -1.09 9.24 -2.98
N ASN A 47 -2.22 9.93 -2.92
CA ASN A 47 -2.21 11.36 -3.11
C ASN A 47 -1.96 12.02 -1.74
N LYS A 48 -1.86 13.34 -1.71
CA LYS A 48 -1.58 14.10 -0.49
C LYS A 48 -2.61 13.80 0.61
N GLU A 49 -3.88 13.71 0.25
CA GLU A 49 -4.96 13.42 1.19
C GLU A 49 -4.86 12.00 1.77
N ALA A 50 -4.60 11.00 0.93
CA ALA A 50 -4.43 9.61 1.37
C ALA A 50 -3.26 9.48 2.36
N LEU A 51 -2.15 10.15 2.07
CA LEU A 51 -0.97 10.13 2.95
C LEU A 51 -1.30 10.79 4.30
N LYS A 52 -1.93 11.95 4.28
CA LYS A 52 -2.34 12.65 5.51
C LYS A 52 -3.29 11.81 6.35
N LEU A 53 -4.32 11.25 5.74
CA LEU A 53 -5.28 10.39 6.44
C LEU A 53 -4.61 9.15 7.02
N SER A 54 -3.69 8.55 6.30
CA SER A 54 -2.94 7.39 6.78
C SER A 54 -2.13 7.72 8.03
N ILE A 55 -1.47 8.88 8.04
CA ILE A 55 -0.68 9.34 9.18
C ILE A 55 -1.60 9.65 10.38
N GLU A 56 -2.69 10.38 10.15
CA GLU A 56 -3.60 10.82 11.21
C GLU A 56 -4.37 9.67 11.85
N THR A 57 -4.91 8.77 11.04
CA THR A 57 -5.74 7.65 11.51
C THR A 57 -4.93 6.43 11.91
N LYS A 58 -3.69 6.34 11.45
CA LYS A 58 -2.84 5.14 11.56
C LYS A 58 -3.46 3.91 10.89
N GLN A 59 -4.33 4.15 9.92
CA GLN A 59 -4.90 3.11 9.06
C GLN A 59 -4.65 3.47 7.61
N ALA A 60 -4.25 2.48 6.81
CA ALA A 60 -3.83 2.74 5.44
C ALA A 60 -4.97 3.20 4.54
N HIS A 61 -4.77 4.34 3.92
CA HIS A 61 -5.59 4.90 2.85
C HIS A 61 -4.75 4.96 1.59
N TYR A 62 -5.37 4.74 0.45
CA TYR A 62 -4.69 4.73 -0.85
C TYR A 62 -5.46 5.58 -1.85
N TRP A 63 -4.79 5.93 -2.94
CA TRP A 63 -5.42 6.51 -4.12
C TRP A 63 -5.55 5.46 -5.22
N SER A 64 -6.76 5.19 -5.65
CA SER A 64 -7.00 4.30 -6.79
C SER A 64 -6.80 5.08 -8.09
N ARG A 65 -5.77 4.73 -8.86
CA ARG A 65 -5.50 5.39 -10.14
C ARG A 65 -6.56 5.07 -11.19
N SER A 66 -7.10 3.86 -11.19
CA SER A 66 -8.09 3.43 -12.18
C SER A 66 -9.48 4.00 -11.91
N ARG A 67 -9.86 4.15 -10.64
CA ARG A 67 -11.16 4.70 -10.23
C ARG A 67 -11.11 6.19 -9.90
N GLU A 68 -9.90 6.75 -9.84
CA GLU A 68 -9.66 8.16 -9.49
C GLU A 68 -10.36 8.55 -8.19
N GLN A 69 -10.17 7.74 -7.16
CA GLN A 69 -10.78 7.99 -5.84
C GLN A 69 -9.91 7.52 -4.70
N LEU A 70 -10.09 8.19 -3.57
CA LEU A 70 -9.55 7.79 -2.28
C LEU A 70 -10.27 6.53 -1.79
N TRP A 71 -9.52 5.59 -1.19
CA TRP A 71 -10.13 4.44 -0.54
C TRP A 71 -9.35 4.03 0.69
N LYS A 72 -10.07 3.62 1.72
CA LYS A 72 -9.51 3.09 2.94
C LYS A 72 -9.42 1.57 2.81
N LYS A 73 -8.24 1.01 2.99
CA LYS A 73 -8.05 -0.45 2.94
C LYS A 73 -8.85 -1.10 4.05
N GLY A 74 -9.70 -2.05 3.70
CA GLY A 74 -10.52 -2.79 4.65
C GLY A 74 -11.98 -2.34 4.75
N GLU A 75 -12.40 -1.25 4.11
CA GLU A 75 -13.79 -0.75 4.17
C GLU A 75 -14.81 -1.81 3.77
N THR A 76 -14.50 -2.64 2.77
CA THR A 76 -15.38 -3.73 2.33
C THR A 76 -15.04 -5.05 3.00
N SER A 77 -13.76 -5.39 3.07
CA SER A 77 -13.30 -6.71 3.54
C SER A 77 -13.18 -6.84 5.05
N GLY A 78 -13.10 -5.73 5.78
CA GLY A 78 -12.74 -5.72 7.19
C GLY A 78 -11.25 -5.94 7.46
N LEU A 79 -10.45 -6.09 6.42
CA LEU A 79 -9.01 -6.35 6.50
C LEU A 79 -8.23 -5.03 6.57
N TYR A 80 -8.51 -4.23 7.60
CA TYR A 80 -7.84 -2.96 7.81
C TYR A 80 -6.35 -3.15 8.04
N GLN A 81 -5.56 -2.22 7.53
CA GLN A 81 -4.12 -2.20 7.71
C GLN A 81 -3.77 -1.14 8.74
N ASN A 82 -3.44 -1.57 9.95
CA ASN A 82 -3.04 -0.68 11.04
C ASN A 82 -1.55 -0.37 10.91
N ILE A 83 -1.22 0.89 10.69
CA ILE A 83 0.15 1.35 10.44
C ILE A 83 0.92 1.42 11.76
N LYS A 84 2.03 0.69 11.84
CA LYS A 84 2.94 0.68 13.00
C LYS A 84 4.13 1.60 12.77
N GLU A 85 4.59 1.69 11.53
CA GLU A 85 5.75 2.51 11.15
C GLU A 85 5.61 2.96 9.70
N ILE A 86 6.08 4.15 9.40
CA ILE A 86 6.19 4.66 8.03
C ILE A 86 7.66 4.97 7.79
N LEU A 87 8.24 4.35 6.79
CA LEU A 87 9.60 4.64 6.33
C LEU A 87 9.52 5.44 5.04
N VAL A 88 10.52 6.26 4.82
CA VAL A 88 10.65 7.03 3.58
C VAL A 88 12.06 6.83 3.04
N ASP A 89 12.20 6.82 1.72
CA ASP A 89 13.52 6.67 1.10
C ASP A 89 14.34 7.97 1.11
N ASP A 90 15.56 7.91 0.61
CA ASP A 90 16.54 9.00 0.71
C ASP A 90 16.07 10.32 0.10
N ASP A 91 15.45 10.28 -1.05
CA ASP A 91 14.95 11.48 -1.74
C ASP A 91 13.46 11.76 -1.46
N GLN A 92 12.86 10.99 -0.55
CA GLN A 92 11.48 11.15 -0.08
C GLN A 92 10.44 11.09 -1.20
N ASP A 93 10.61 10.19 -2.17
CA ASP A 93 9.67 9.97 -3.27
C ASP A 93 8.99 8.59 -3.26
N CYS A 94 9.23 7.81 -2.22
CA CYS A 94 8.56 6.53 -1.98
C CYS A 94 8.44 6.30 -0.48
N VAL A 95 7.32 5.73 -0.04
CA VAL A 95 7.14 5.39 1.38
C VAL A 95 6.85 3.90 1.55
N ILE A 96 7.17 3.38 2.74
CA ILE A 96 6.79 2.04 3.17
C ILE A 96 5.85 2.17 4.36
N PHE A 97 4.71 1.51 4.28
CA PHE A 97 3.84 1.29 5.44
C PHE A 97 4.16 -0.08 6.03
N LYS A 98 4.58 -0.10 7.27
CA LYS A 98 4.68 -1.35 8.04
C LYS A 98 3.39 -1.49 8.84
N VAL A 99 2.64 -2.55 8.57
CA VAL A 99 1.27 -2.69 9.07
C VAL A 99 1.03 -4.00 9.77
N GLU A 100 0.01 -4.00 10.63
CA GLU A 100 -0.64 -5.19 11.16
C GLU A 100 -2.03 -5.26 10.52
N VAL A 101 -2.32 -6.35 9.82
CA VAL A 101 -3.58 -6.52 9.08
C VAL A 101 -4.60 -7.23 9.96
N GLU A 102 -5.80 -6.66 10.07
CA GLU A 102 -6.90 -7.25 10.84
C GLU A 102 -7.51 -8.46 10.11
N GLY A 103 -8.37 -9.19 10.82
CA GLY A 103 -9.09 -10.34 10.28
C GLY A 103 -8.14 -11.49 9.91
N SER A 104 -8.27 -12.01 8.70
CA SER A 104 -7.43 -13.12 8.22
C SER A 104 -5.97 -12.76 8.01
N GLY A 105 -5.64 -11.47 8.01
CA GLY A 105 -4.29 -10.99 7.72
C GLY A 105 -3.97 -10.85 6.25
N ALA A 106 -4.92 -11.11 5.36
CA ALA A 106 -4.72 -11.01 3.92
C ALA A 106 -4.83 -9.58 3.40
N SER A 107 -4.00 -9.22 2.44
CA SER A 107 -4.06 -7.91 1.78
C SER A 107 -4.45 -7.99 0.30
N CYS A 108 -4.36 -9.17 -0.31
CA CYS A 108 -4.70 -9.36 -1.71
C CYS A 108 -6.20 -9.61 -1.89
N HIS A 109 -6.83 -8.90 -2.85
CA HIS A 109 -8.24 -9.09 -3.16
C HIS A 109 -8.56 -10.48 -3.74
N VAL A 110 -7.54 -11.19 -4.25
CA VAL A 110 -7.68 -12.57 -4.74
C VAL A 110 -7.81 -13.57 -3.59
N GLY A 111 -7.45 -13.17 -2.36
CA GLY A 111 -7.57 -13.99 -1.15
C GLY A 111 -6.23 -14.41 -0.54
N TYR A 112 -5.14 -14.21 -1.23
CA TYR A 112 -3.81 -14.51 -0.70
C TYR A 112 -3.35 -13.46 0.31
N LYS A 113 -2.43 -13.83 1.17
CA LYS A 113 -1.87 -12.91 2.16
C LYS A 113 -1.19 -11.73 1.49
N SER A 114 -0.30 -12.01 0.53
CA SER A 114 0.40 -11.01 -0.26
C SER A 114 -0.15 -10.94 -1.67
N CYS A 115 -0.13 -9.74 -2.26
CA CYS A 115 -0.40 -9.58 -3.69
C CYS A 115 0.71 -10.22 -4.53
N PHE A 116 1.88 -10.44 -3.95
CA PHE A 116 3.04 -11.04 -4.60
C PHE A 116 3.10 -12.54 -4.32
N TYR A 117 2.07 -13.26 -4.69
CA TYR A 117 1.91 -14.68 -4.37
C TYR A 117 2.41 -15.63 -5.46
N ARG A 118 3.03 -15.09 -6.51
CA ARG A 118 3.62 -15.88 -7.61
C ARG A 118 4.99 -15.35 -7.97
N SER A 119 5.90 -16.25 -8.32
CA SER A 119 7.22 -15.90 -8.85
C SER A 119 7.27 -16.08 -10.37
N VAL A 120 8.11 -15.27 -11.02
CA VAL A 120 8.35 -15.34 -12.45
C VAL A 120 9.47 -16.35 -12.71
N GLU A 121 9.18 -17.46 -13.40
CA GLU A 121 10.15 -18.50 -13.68
C GLU A 121 10.90 -18.25 -15.00
N ASN A 122 10.17 -17.76 -15.99
CA ASN A 122 10.69 -17.41 -17.30
C ASN A 122 9.74 -16.37 -17.94
N PHE A 123 9.84 -16.15 -19.24
CA PHE A 123 9.02 -15.15 -19.93
C PHE A 123 7.51 -15.44 -19.96
N LYS A 124 7.09 -16.65 -19.59
CA LYS A 124 5.70 -17.09 -19.73
C LYS A 124 5.08 -17.68 -18.48
N ASP A 125 5.91 -18.26 -17.60
CA ASP A 125 5.43 -19.12 -16.53
C ASP A 125 5.57 -18.46 -15.17
N LEU A 126 4.54 -18.65 -14.34
CA LEU A 126 4.50 -18.20 -12.96
C LEU A 126 4.37 -19.43 -12.04
N GLU A 127 5.06 -19.40 -10.92
CA GLU A 127 4.94 -20.39 -9.87
C GLU A 127 4.32 -19.76 -8.63
N PHE A 128 3.35 -20.44 -8.02
CA PHE A 128 2.73 -19.96 -6.78
C PHE A 128 3.68 -20.16 -5.61
N VAL A 129 3.96 -19.08 -4.88
CA VAL A 129 4.76 -19.10 -3.64
C VAL A 129 3.90 -19.10 -2.40
N GLU A 130 2.60 -18.80 -2.54
CA GLU A 130 1.56 -19.02 -1.53
C GLU A 130 0.58 -20.04 -2.08
N GLU A 131 0.38 -21.14 -1.38
CA GLU A 131 -0.44 -22.25 -1.87
C GLU A 131 -1.92 -22.09 -1.55
N GLU A 132 -2.25 -21.35 -0.47
CA GLU A 132 -3.60 -21.24 0.04
C GLU A 132 -4.06 -19.80 0.15
N LYS A 133 -5.32 -19.57 -0.18
CA LYS A 133 -6.01 -18.31 0.08
C LYS A 133 -6.42 -18.27 1.55
N LEU A 134 -6.35 -17.09 2.16
CA LEU A 134 -6.76 -16.87 3.54
C LEU A 134 -8.25 -16.55 3.66
N PHE A 135 -8.92 -16.22 2.56
CA PHE A 135 -10.37 -16.01 2.51
C PHE A 135 -10.90 -16.28 1.11
N ASP A 136 -12.23 -16.46 1.00
CA ASP A 136 -12.92 -16.61 -0.28
C ASP A 136 -13.31 -15.22 -0.81
N PRO A 137 -12.68 -14.75 -1.92
CA PRO A 137 -12.98 -13.42 -2.46
C PRO A 137 -14.42 -13.30 -2.98
N GLU A 138 -15.03 -14.37 -3.43
CA GLU A 138 -16.44 -14.34 -3.88
C GLU A 138 -17.40 -14.03 -2.72
N GLY A 139 -17.11 -14.54 -1.52
CA GLY A 139 -17.88 -14.25 -0.33
C GLY A 139 -17.67 -12.82 0.17
N VAL A 140 -16.43 -12.36 0.21
CA VAL A 140 -16.07 -11.05 0.75
C VAL A 140 -16.45 -9.90 -0.20
N TYR A 141 -16.22 -10.10 -1.50
CA TYR A 141 -16.44 -9.06 -2.52
C TYR A 141 -17.64 -9.36 -3.44
N ALA A 142 -18.62 -10.09 -2.94
CA ALA A 142 -19.82 -10.44 -3.70
C ALA A 142 -20.48 -9.20 -4.32
N GLY A 143 -20.75 -9.26 -5.62
CA GLY A 143 -21.40 -8.17 -6.36
C GLY A 143 -20.49 -6.98 -6.69
N GLN A 144 -19.20 -7.04 -6.34
CA GLN A 144 -18.26 -5.97 -6.63
C GLN A 144 -17.40 -6.28 -7.86
N GLU A 145 -17.07 -5.23 -8.60
CA GLU A 145 -16.21 -5.34 -9.76
C GLU A 145 -14.79 -5.71 -9.34
N ASN A 146 -14.18 -6.65 -10.07
CA ASN A 146 -12.77 -6.98 -9.85
C ASN A 146 -11.90 -5.77 -10.21
N PRO A 147 -11.00 -5.33 -9.31
CA PRO A 147 -10.15 -4.16 -9.57
C PRO A 147 -9.10 -4.38 -10.66
N THR A 148 -8.81 -5.63 -11.04
CA THR A 148 -7.86 -5.92 -12.12
C THR A 148 -8.44 -5.50 -13.47
N LYS A 149 -7.69 -4.71 -14.22
CA LYS A 149 -8.05 -4.27 -15.59
C LYS A 149 -7.18 -5.02 -16.60
N LEU A 150 -7.81 -5.42 -17.71
CA LEU A 150 -7.12 -6.11 -18.81
C LEU A 150 -6.45 -5.13 -19.78
#